data_a0ee4ba7aed839defa7f9ab3b4bf4ac1
#
_entry.id   a0ee4ba7aed839defa7f9ab3b4bf4ac1
#
_cell.length_a   1.000
_cell.length_b   1.000
_cell.length_c   1.000
_cell.angle_alpha   90.00
_cell.angle_beta   90.00
_cell.angle_gamma   90.00
#
_symmetry.space_group_name_H-M   'P 1'
#
loop_
_entity.id
_entity.type
_entity.pdbx_description
1 polymer ?
#
loop_
_entity_poly.entity_id
_entity_poly.type
_entity_poly.pdbx_seq_one_letter_code
_entity_poly.pdbx_strand_id
1 'polypeptide(L)'
;MDKKLNEAVAALRPQMVAALQRLVRRRSVEADPLPGKPFGEEVDACFAEALTLCHELGFETTDMDRYIGWCEIGTGDEMVAVLGHLDVVPEGEGWHHPPYAAEIEGGRLYGRGSIDDKGPVVASLFALKAIRDLGIPLNRRVRLLFGLNEETNDRDVLYYKAHGGEIPVLGFTPDGEYPLINGEKGILNESYAVQLHQTGAWQLDRVQGGVAGNVVPDYACAALTAPAGASLPDAEHITVTAIPGGYQVEAVGVSAHGSHPEQGENAIGRLVCYLDQLPLEGDAKQAVHFLAEKLGTDPYGERLLGHRLEDALSGPMSCNWGLIEGDAQHLWVKLNYRYPVTMERADCQPAVQTAFEAAGWALDGQVHKEKLYYPAETPLVSALLEVYRDATGDNAPPKCIGGGTYAKMLPNVVAFGPLFAGDPVTEHQPDECIDLERLVQNAQIIANAIVKLANLPLE
;
A
#
# COMPACT_ATOMS: atom_id res chain seq x y z
N MET A 1 17.60 -25.61 -2.58
CA MET A 1 16.35 -25.96 -1.85
C MET A 1 16.40 -27.38 -1.29
N ASP A 2 15.90 -27.61 -0.06
CA ASP A 2 15.80 -28.93 0.56
C ASP A 2 14.65 -29.74 -0.06
N LYS A 3 14.99 -30.87 -0.72
CA LYS A 3 14.01 -31.71 -1.41
C LYS A 3 13.01 -32.36 -0.45
N LYS A 4 13.47 -32.83 0.71
CA LYS A 4 12.63 -33.50 1.70
C LYS A 4 11.61 -32.53 2.31
N LEU A 5 12.05 -31.29 2.58
CA LEU A 5 11.17 -30.23 3.06
C LEU A 5 10.12 -29.87 2.01
N ASN A 6 10.51 -29.74 0.74
CA ASN A 6 9.59 -29.43 -0.35
C ASN A 6 8.53 -30.53 -0.54
N GLU A 7 8.92 -31.82 -0.46
CA GLU A 7 8.00 -32.94 -0.53
C GLU A 7 7.01 -32.93 0.66
N ALA A 8 7.49 -32.61 1.87
CA ALA A 8 6.63 -32.50 3.06
C ALA A 8 5.62 -31.35 2.94
N VAL A 9 6.06 -30.18 2.46
CA VAL A 9 5.16 -29.05 2.20
C VAL A 9 4.12 -29.41 1.15
N ALA A 10 4.52 -30.04 0.04
CA ALA A 10 3.60 -30.43 -1.02
C ALA A 10 2.55 -31.45 -0.55
N ALA A 11 2.92 -32.37 0.34
CA ALA A 11 1.98 -33.34 0.94
C ALA A 11 0.89 -32.67 1.80
N LEU A 12 1.13 -31.46 2.30
CA LEU A 12 0.16 -30.67 3.10
C LEU A 12 -0.84 -29.88 2.24
N ARG A 13 -0.72 -29.89 0.91
CA ARG A 13 -1.59 -29.13 -0.01
C ARG A 13 -3.08 -29.20 0.33
N PRO A 14 -3.70 -30.39 0.54
CA PRO A 14 -5.14 -30.46 0.84
C PRO A 14 -5.53 -29.72 2.13
N GLN A 15 -4.68 -29.80 3.16
CA GLN A 15 -4.90 -29.12 4.43
C GLN A 15 -4.70 -27.60 4.26
N MET A 16 -3.69 -27.17 3.50
CA MET A 16 -3.40 -25.78 3.18
C MET A 16 -4.57 -25.13 2.44
N VAL A 17 -5.11 -25.78 1.41
CA VAL A 17 -6.27 -25.31 0.65
C VAL A 17 -7.51 -25.18 1.56
N ALA A 18 -7.78 -26.18 2.39
CA ALA A 18 -8.90 -26.15 3.33
C ALA A 18 -8.75 -25.01 4.37
N ALA A 19 -7.55 -24.78 4.87
CA ALA A 19 -7.27 -23.67 5.80
C ALA A 19 -7.47 -22.30 5.13
N LEU A 20 -6.98 -22.14 3.89
CA LEU A 20 -7.20 -20.91 3.14
C LEU A 20 -8.69 -20.65 2.89
N GLN A 21 -9.47 -21.66 2.50
CA GLN A 21 -10.90 -21.53 2.33
C GLN A 21 -11.59 -21.06 3.63
N ARG A 22 -11.14 -21.51 4.80
CA ARG A 22 -11.69 -21.08 6.09
C ARG A 22 -11.44 -19.61 6.33
N LEU A 23 -10.21 -19.11 6.10
CA LEU A 23 -9.87 -17.70 6.29
C LEU A 23 -10.53 -16.79 5.24
N VAL A 24 -10.58 -17.18 3.98
CA VAL A 24 -11.22 -16.38 2.91
C VAL A 24 -12.73 -16.25 3.16
N ARG A 25 -13.39 -17.26 3.73
CA ARG A 25 -14.81 -17.19 4.12
C ARG A 25 -15.10 -16.22 5.27
N ARG A 26 -14.07 -15.74 5.97
CA ARG A 26 -14.19 -14.69 6.97
C ARG A 26 -13.96 -13.34 6.31
N ARG A 27 -15.02 -12.54 6.17
CA ARG A 27 -14.84 -11.13 5.86
C ARG A 27 -13.99 -10.49 6.96
N SER A 28 -13.03 -9.66 6.61
CA SER A 28 -12.12 -9.04 7.58
C SER A 28 -11.78 -7.62 7.17
N VAL A 29 -12.78 -6.89 6.72
CA VAL A 29 -12.66 -5.46 6.43
C VAL A 29 -12.71 -4.68 7.74
N GLU A 30 -11.78 -3.74 7.92
CA GLU A 30 -11.76 -2.87 9.10
C GLU A 30 -13.09 -2.13 9.28
N ALA A 31 -13.53 -2.03 10.51
CA ALA A 31 -14.72 -1.29 10.92
C ALA A 31 -14.48 -0.53 12.23
N ASP A 32 -15.46 0.24 12.65
CA ASP A 32 -15.39 0.97 13.91
C ASP A 32 -15.03 0.06 15.08
N PRO A 33 -14.15 0.51 15.97
CA PRO A 33 -13.70 -0.29 17.09
C PRO A 33 -14.82 -0.59 18.08
N LEU A 34 -14.83 -1.83 18.57
CA LEU A 34 -15.70 -2.30 19.64
C LEU A 34 -14.88 -2.65 20.87
N PRO A 35 -15.48 -2.75 22.06
CA PRO A 35 -14.76 -3.18 23.26
C PRO A 35 -14.04 -4.51 23.07
N GLY A 36 -12.69 -4.50 23.16
CA GLY A 36 -11.85 -5.67 22.93
C GLY A 36 -11.69 -6.09 21.47
N LYS A 37 -12.14 -5.28 20.51
CA LYS A 37 -12.05 -5.53 19.06
C LYS A 37 -11.64 -4.24 18.35
N PRO A 38 -10.35 -3.91 18.35
CA PRO A 38 -9.85 -2.60 17.90
C PRO A 38 -10.09 -2.31 16.41
N PHE A 39 -10.31 -3.35 15.58
CA PHE A 39 -10.52 -3.25 14.13
C PHE A 39 -11.92 -3.75 13.71
N GLY A 40 -12.86 -3.87 14.66
CA GLY A 40 -14.23 -4.31 14.40
C GLY A 40 -14.44 -5.82 14.54
N GLU A 41 -15.70 -6.24 14.45
CA GLU A 41 -16.17 -7.62 14.69
C GLU A 41 -15.60 -8.62 13.67
N GLU A 42 -15.55 -8.23 12.40
CA GLU A 42 -15.21 -9.15 11.30
C GLU A 42 -13.72 -9.47 11.26
N VAL A 43 -12.85 -8.47 11.47
CA VAL A 43 -11.39 -8.68 11.62
C VAL A 43 -11.12 -9.55 12.83
N ASP A 44 -11.77 -9.28 13.97
CA ASP A 44 -11.66 -10.07 15.20
C ASP A 44 -12.06 -11.54 14.97
N ALA A 45 -13.14 -11.79 14.25
CA ALA A 45 -13.60 -13.15 13.92
C ALA A 45 -12.61 -13.89 12.99
N CYS A 46 -11.99 -13.20 12.04
CA CYS A 46 -10.96 -13.78 11.17
C CYS A 46 -9.70 -14.13 11.97
N PHE A 47 -9.28 -13.26 12.87
CA PHE A 47 -8.16 -13.50 13.77
C PHE A 47 -8.40 -14.70 14.69
N ALA A 48 -9.58 -14.82 15.28
CA ALA A 48 -9.96 -15.97 16.08
C ALA A 48 -9.91 -17.29 15.29
N GLU A 49 -10.31 -17.27 14.01
CA GLU A 49 -10.21 -18.40 13.10
C GLU A 49 -8.74 -18.80 12.84
N ALA A 50 -7.85 -17.79 12.61
CA ALA A 50 -6.41 -18.04 12.41
C ALA A 50 -5.77 -18.67 13.66
N LEU A 51 -6.07 -18.16 14.86
CA LEU A 51 -5.58 -18.77 16.10
C LEU A 51 -6.11 -20.19 16.30
N THR A 52 -7.38 -20.45 15.92
CA THR A 52 -7.96 -21.78 15.96
C THR A 52 -7.22 -22.73 15.04
N LEU A 53 -6.92 -22.33 13.81
CA LEU A 53 -6.10 -23.09 12.86
C LEU A 53 -4.70 -23.42 13.44
N CYS A 54 -4.05 -22.45 14.06
CA CYS A 54 -2.77 -22.67 14.73
C CYS A 54 -2.87 -23.77 15.81
N HIS A 55 -3.87 -23.71 16.68
CA HIS A 55 -4.09 -24.72 17.72
C HIS A 55 -4.38 -26.11 17.16
N GLU A 56 -5.22 -26.22 16.11
CA GLU A 56 -5.52 -27.47 15.42
C GLU A 56 -4.26 -28.10 14.78
N LEU A 57 -3.33 -27.25 14.34
CA LEU A 57 -2.04 -27.67 13.80
C LEU A 57 -0.98 -27.93 14.87
N GLY A 58 -1.32 -27.72 16.17
CA GLY A 58 -0.46 -27.99 17.31
C GLY A 58 0.56 -26.89 17.61
N PHE A 59 0.24 -25.64 17.29
CA PHE A 59 1.04 -24.49 17.68
C PHE A 59 0.47 -23.82 18.95
N GLU A 60 1.35 -23.39 19.82
CA GLU A 60 1.02 -22.40 20.84
C GLU A 60 0.91 -21.02 20.19
N THR A 61 -0.04 -20.22 20.68
CA THR A 61 -0.27 -18.88 20.14
C THR A 61 -0.23 -17.82 21.23
N THR A 62 0.11 -16.62 20.84
CA THR A 62 -0.02 -15.41 21.67
C THR A 62 -0.99 -14.46 21.00
N ASP A 63 -1.90 -13.90 21.77
CA ASP A 63 -2.80 -12.82 21.40
C ASP A 63 -2.40 -11.58 22.20
N MET A 64 -1.99 -10.52 21.51
CA MET A 64 -1.62 -9.25 22.13
C MET A 64 -2.80 -8.27 22.02
N ASP A 65 -3.73 -8.39 22.96
CA ASP A 65 -4.88 -7.50 23.14
C ASP A 65 -5.76 -7.33 21.90
N ARG A 66 -5.87 -8.35 21.07
CA ARG A 66 -6.62 -8.36 19.79
C ARG A 66 -6.10 -7.36 18.74
N TYR A 67 -4.92 -6.75 18.96
CA TYR A 67 -4.26 -5.92 17.96
C TYR A 67 -3.43 -6.74 16.98
N ILE A 68 -2.68 -7.73 17.49
CA ILE A 68 -1.81 -8.61 16.73
C ILE A 68 -1.62 -9.92 17.48
N GLY A 69 -1.31 -10.99 16.80
CA GLY A 69 -0.96 -12.25 17.45
C GLY A 69 0.06 -13.03 16.64
N TRP A 70 0.51 -14.16 17.20
CA TRP A 70 1.50 -14.99 16.52
C TRP A 70 1.52 -16.43 17.00
N CYS A 71 2.12 -17.29 16.19
CA CYS A 71 2.65 -18.59 16.61
C CYS A 71 4.17 -18.63 16.37
N GLU A 72 4.86 -19.54 17.06
CA GLU A 72 6.31 -19.59 17.05
C GLU A 72 6.83 -21.02 17.08
N ILE A 73 7.99 -21.27 16.45
CA ILE A 73 8.77 -22.51 16.53
C ILE A 73 10.24 -22.22 16.83
N GLY A 74 10.96 -23.25 17.25
CA GLY A 74 12.39 -23.15 17.57
C GLY A 74 12.66 -22.65 18.98
N THR A 75 13.92 -22.43 19.29
CA THR A 75 14.42 -21.96 20.60
C THR A 75 15.55 -20.96 20.40
N GLY A 76 15.92 -20.23 21.46
CA GLY A 76 17.01 -19.26 21.43
C GLY A 76 16.54 -17.84 21.75
N ASP A 77 17.51 -16.95 21.88
CA ASP A 77 17.27 -15.56 22.30
C ASP A 77 16.87 -14.66 21.11
N GLU A 78 17.34 -14.97 19.90
CA GLU A 78 17.04 -14.22 18.69
C GLU A 78 15.81 -14.77 17.94
N MET A 79 15.12 -13.89 17.23
CA MET A 79 13.89 -14.22 16.51
C MET A 79 13.96 -13.75 15.05
N VAL A 80 13.57 -14.66 14.12
CA VAL A 80 13.26 -14.35 12.73
C VAL A 80 11.75 -14.13 12.60
N ALA A 81 11.33 -13.05 11.97
CA ALA A 81 9.91 -12.78 11.74
C ALA A 81 9.45 -13.16 10.33
N VAL A 82 8.24 -13.73 10.26
CA VAL A 82 7.39 -13.71 9.07
C VAL A 82 6.16 -12.91 9.46
N LEU A 83 5.89 -11.80 8.80
CA LEU A 83 4.81 -10.87 9.17
C LEU A 83 3.83 -10.75 8.02
N GLY A 84 2.66 -11.35 8.15
CA GLY A 84 1.56 -11.20 7.19
C GLY A 84 0.31 -10.62 7.86
N HIS A 85 -0.73 -10.34 7.08
CA HIS A 85 -1.96 -9.75 7.60
C HIS A 85 -3.22 -10.56 7.26
N LEU A 86 -4.29 -10.30 8.00
CA LEU A 86 -5.58 -10.98 7.88
C LEU A 86 -6.71 -10.02 7.50
N ASP A 87 -6.51 -8.71 7.68
CA ASP A 87 -7.45 -7.70 7.19
C ASP A 87 -7.39 -7.62 5.67
N VAL A 88 -8.44 -7.08 5.09
CA VAL A 88 -8.59 -6.96 3.63
C VAL A 88 -9.30 -5.65 3.29
N VAL A 89 -9.02 -5.10 2.10
CA VAL A 89 -9.78 -3.98 1.56
C VAL A 89 -11.25 -4.37 1.31
N PRO A 90 -12.19 -3.40 1.29
CA PRO A 90 -13.56 -3.66 0.89
C PRO A 90 -13.65 -4.37 -0.46
N GLU A 91 -14.59 -5.27 -0.60
CA GLU A 91 -14.78 -6.10 -1.79
C GLU A 91 -15.06 -5.32 -3.08
N GLY A 92 -15.78 -4.19 -2.98
CA GLY A 92 -16.26 -3.46 -4.15
C GLY A 92 -17.30 -4.23 -4.97
N GLU A 93 -17.49 -3.82 -6.21
CA GLU A 93 -18.46 -4.39 -7.15
C GLU A 93 -17.75 -5.13 -8.30
N GLY A 94 -18.52 -5.88 -9.11
CA GLY A 94 -18.01 -6.51 -10.34
C GLY A 94 -17.51 -7.94 -10.18
N TRP A 95 -17.77 -8.59 -9.05
CA TRP A 95 -17.39 -9.99 -8.80
C TRP A 95 -18.24 -10.98 -9.58
N HIS A 96 -17.60 -11.95 -10.25
CA HIS A 96 -18.25 -13.13 -10.83
C HIS A 96 -18.26 -14.28 -9.82
N HIS A 97 -17.22 -14.44 -9.03
CA HIS A 97 -17.14 -15.35 -7.89
C HIS A 97 -17.45 -14.58 -6.61
N PRO A 98 -18.42 -15.00 -5.77
CA PRO A 98 -18.73 -14.27 -4.53
C PRO A 98 -17.47 -14.09 -3.66
N PRO A 99 -17.17 -12.86 -3.19
CA PRO A 99 -15.87 -12.50 -2.62
C PRO A 99 -15.44 -13.30 -1.38
N TYR A 100 -16.39 -13.92 -0.69
CA TYR A 100 -16.13 -14.72 0.52
C TYR A 100 -16.65 -16.16 0.41
N ALA A 101 -16.93 -16.66 -0.79
CA ALA A 101 -17.33 -18.07 -0.98
C ALA A 101 -16.14 -19.02 -0.97
N ALA A 102 -14.93 -18.54 -1.28
CA ALA A 102 -13.72 -19.32 -1.44
C ALA A 102 -13.91 -20.47 -2.45
N GLU A 103 -14.50 -20.14 -3.61
CA GLU A 103 -14.75 -21.08 -4.70
C GLU A 103 -13.43 -21.51 -5.36
N ILE A 104 -13.40 -22.75 -5.83
CA ILE A 104 -12.25 -23.26 -6.58
C ILE A 104 -12.72 -23.59 -7.99
N GLU A 105 -12.14 -22.91 -8.96
CA GLU A 105 -12.37 -23.15 -10.38
C GLU A 105 -11.06 -23.07 -11.16
N GLY A 106 -10.85 -23.99 -12.12
CA GLY A 106 -9.68 -23.99 -12.98
C GLY A 106 -8.33 -24.07 -12.24
N GLY A 107 -8.29 -24.63 -11.02
CA GLY A 107 -7.08 -24.73 -10.20
C GLY A 107 -6.76 -23.46 -9.39
N ARG A 108 -7.66 -22.47 -9.38
CA ARG A 108 -7.54 -21.24 -8.61
C ARG A 108 -8.60 -21.18 -7.51
N LEU A 109 -8.23 -20.59 -6.38
CA LEU A 109 -9.17 -20.26 -5.31
C LEU A 109 -9.48 -18.76 -5.41
N TYR A 110 -10.76 -18.46 -5.56
CA TYR A 110 -11.26 -17.08 -5.71
C TYR A 110 -11.81 -16.55 -4.39
N GLY A 111 -11.48 -15.30 -4.09
CA GLY A 111 -12.01 -14.57 -2.96
C GLY A 111 -11.11 -13.45 -2.48
N ARG A 112 -11.69 -12.42 -1.86
CA ARG A 112 -10.97 -11.30 -1.27
C ARG A 112 -10.02 -11.81 -0.17
N GLY A 113 -8.74 -11.42 -0.24
CA GLY A 113 -7.68 -11.88 0.64
C GLY A 113 -7.06 -13.21 0.23
N SER A 114 -7.42 -13.79 -0.94
CA SER A 114 -6.87 -15.08 -1.37
C SER A 114 -5.40 -14.97 -1.74
N ILE A 115 -4.97 -13.85 -2.30
CA ILE A 115 -3.57 -13.56 -2.62
C ILE A 115 -2.97 -12.52 -1.68
N ASP A 116 -3.78 -11.58 -1.20
CA ASP A 116 -3.40 -10.45 -0.37
C ASP A 116 -4.23 -10.42 0.94
N ASP A 117 -3.72 -10.96 2.07
CA ASP A 117 -2.47 -11.71 2.29
C ASP A 117 -2.76 -13.07 2.97
N LYS A 118 -4.06 -13.50 3.08
CA LYS A 118 -4.45 -14.76 3.76
C LYS A 118 -3.81 -16.01 3.14
N GLY A 119 -3.63 -16.03 1.81
CA GLY A 119 -2.95 -17.13 1.12
C GLY A 119 -1.49 -17.27 1.55
N PRO A 120 -0.67 -16.23 1.45
CA PRO A 120 0.71 -16.20 1.94
C PRO A 120 0.85 -16.47 3.44
N VAL A 121 -0.07 -15.97 4.27
CA VAL A 121 -0.13 -16.30 5.71
C VAL A 121 -0.33 -17.81 5.92
N VAL A 122 -1.26 -18.41 5.19
CA VAL A 122 -1.49 -19.87 5.25
C VAL A 122 -0.26 -20.65 4.73
N ALA A 123 0.33 -20.20 3.62
CA ALA A 123 1.57 -20.77 3.10
C ALA A 123 2.69 -20.76 4.16
N SER A 124 2.84 -19.66 4.88
CA SER A 124 3.80 -19.47 5.97
C SER A 124 3.51 -20.39 7.16
N LEU A 125 2.25 -20.53 7.55
CA LEU A 125 1.84 -21.41 8.66
C LEU A 125 2.14 -22.87 8.34
N PHE A 126 1.87 -23.32 7.11
CA PHE A 126 2.17 -24.69 6.69
C PHE A 126 3.65 -24.93 6.42
N ALA A 127 4.42 -23.89 6.07
CA ALA A 127 5.88 -23.94 6.06
C ALA A 127 6.44 -24.21 7.47
N LEU A 128 5.98 -23.48 8.49
CA LEU A 128 6.35 -23.71 9.88
C LEU A 128 5.99 -25.14 10.34
N LYS A 129 4.79 -25.61 9.97
CA LYS A 129 4.36 -26.97 10.28
C LYS A 129 5.31 -28.03 9.68
N ALA A 130 5.66 -27.91 8.41
CA ALA A 130 6.56 -28.85 7.75
C ALA A 130 7.95 -28.88 8.38
N ILE A 131 8.52 -27.70 8.72
CA ILE A 131 9.81 -27.56 9.39
C ILE A 131 9.79 -28.26 10.76
N ARG A 132 8.76 -27.96 11.57
CA ARG A 132 8.59 -28.55 12.90
C ARG A 132 8.41 -30.08 12.84
N ASP A 133 7.51 -30.55 11.99
CA ASP A 133 7.15 -31.98 11.88
C ASP A 133 8.33 -32.83 11.36
N LEU A 134 9.22 -32.25 10.56
CA LEU A 134 10.47 -32.87 10.14
C LEU A 134 11.60 -32.77 11.16
N GLY A 135 11.42 -31.99 12.21
CA GLY A 135 12.46 -31.74 13.23
C GLY A 135 13.70 -31.04 12.66
N ILE A 136 13.53 -30.13 11.69
CA ILE A 136 14.65 -29.38 11.11
C ILE A 136 15.23 -28.44 12.16
N PRO A 137 16.55 -28.50 12.44
CA PRO A 137 17.15 -27.66 13.46
C PRO A 137 17.16 -26.19 13.03
N LEU A 138 16.79 -25.34 13.99
CA LEU A 138 16.80 -23.89 13.84
C LEU A 138 17.69 -23.30 14.95
N ASN A 139 18.59 -22.41 14.60
CA ASN A 139 19.46 -21.71 15.55
C ASN A 139 18.75 -20.50 16.20
N ARG A 140 17.62 -20.06 15.62
CA ARG A 140 16.78 -18.96 16.10
C ARG A 140 15.32 -19.40 16.15
N ARG A 141 14.55 -18.75 17.01
CA ARG A 141 13.09 -18.85 16.97
C ARG A 141 12.57 -18.25 15.67
N VAL A 142 11.46 -18.78 15.16
CA VAL A 142 10.77 -18.24 14.01
C VAL A 142 9.34 -17.94 14.40
N ARG A 143 8.94 -16.69 14.27
CA ARG A 143 7.63 -16.17 14.63
C ARG A 143 6.85 -15.80 13.39
N LEU A 144 5.68 -16.41 13.21
CA LEU A 144 4.68 -15.96 12.25
C LEU A 144 3.71 -15.01 12.95
N LEU A 145 3.77 -13.74 12.59
CA LEU A 145 2.91 -12.69 13.09
C LEU A 145 1.68 -12.55 12.19
N PHE A 146 0.51 -12.40 12.80
CA PHE A 146 -0.78 -12.14 12.16
C PHE A 146 -1.16 -10.69 12.42
N GLY A 147 -0.88 -9.82 11.46
CA GLY A 147 -1.33 -8.44 11.44
C GLY A 147 -2.81 -8.33 11.14
N LEU A 148 -3.42 -7.24 11.56
CA LEU A 148 -4.87 -7.02 11.49
C LEU A 148 -5.25 -5.64 10.95
N ASN A 149 -4.27 -4.83 10.49
CA ASN A 149 -4.52 -3.45 10.06
C ASN A 149 -3.51 -2.93 9.02
N GLU A 150 -3.01 -3.78 8.13
CA GLU A 150 -2.06 -3.40 7.06
C GLU A 150 -2.69 -2.45 6.06
N GLU A 151 -3.89 -2.77 5.61
CA GLU A 151 -4.60 -2.12 4.51
C GLU A 151 -5.01 -0.66 4.79
N THR A 152 -4.81 -0.21 6.03
CA THR A 152 -5.23 1.13 6.44
C THR A 152 -4.14 1.92 7.15
N ASN A 153 -3.82 1.59 8.41
CA ASN A 153 -3.04 2.48 9.28
C ASN A 153 -1.92 1.81 10.08
N ASP A 154 -1.66 0.53 9.92
CA ASP A 154 -0.60 -0.26 10.62
C ASP A 154 -0.67 -0.16 12.16
N ARG A 155 -1.88 0.10 12.74
CA ARG A 155 -2.05 0.31 14.18
C ARG A 155 -1.71 -0.93 15.02
N ASP A 156 -1.81 -2.10 14.45
CA ASP A 156 -1.47 -3.39 15.01
C ASP A 156 0.04 -3.51 15.27
N VAL A 157 0.88 -3.27 14.26
CA VAL A 157 2.35 -3.33 14.41
C VAL A 157 2.85 -2.14 15.24
N LEU A 158 2.21 -0.97 15.14
CA LEU A 158 2.50 0.15 16.05
C LEU A 158 2.20 -0.22 17.50
N TYR A 159 1.08 -0.91 17.75
CA TYR A 159 0.73 -1.42 19.07
C TYR A 159 1.75 -2.44 19.58
N TYR A 160 2.13 -3.41 18.74
CA TYR A 160 3.17 -4.40 19.03
C TYR A 160 4.47 -3.73 19.51
N LYS A 161 4.97 -2.75 18.76
CA LYS A 161 6.19 -2.00 19.11
C LYS A 161 6.04 -1.23 20.41
N ALA A 162 4.90 -0.57 20.62
CA ALA A 162 4.65 0.26 21.80
C ALA A 162 4.49 -0.58 23.10
N HIS A 163 4.08 -1.85 22.99
CA HIS A 163 3.83 -2.73 24.12
C HIS A 163 4.92 -3.81 24.31
N GLY A 164 6.13 -3.54 23.83
CA GLY A 164 7.30 -4.39 24.09
C GLY A 164 7.39 -5.62 23.18
N GLY A 165 6.75 -5.57 22.02
CA GLY A 165 6.94 -6.58 20.96
C GLY A 165 8.41 -6.71 20.59
N GLU A 166 8.87 -7.94 20.47
CA GLU A 166 10.26 -8.24 20.14
C GLU A 166 10.60 -7.83 18.71
N ILE A 167 11.72 -7.15 18.53
CA ILE A 167 12.20 -6.74 17.22
C ILE A 167 13.00 -7.89 16.59
N PRO A 168 12.67 -8.32 15.36
CA PRO A 168 13.39 -9.40 14.70
C PRO A 168 14.82 -9.02 14.34
N VAL A 169 15.72 -10.00 14.37
CA VAL A 169 17.08 -9.83 13.84
C VAL A 169 17.09 -9.93 12.32
N LEU A 170 16.17 -10.68 11.73
CA LEU A 170 15.90 -10.85 10.30
C LEU A 170 14.42 -11.16 10.11
N GLY A 171 13.87 -10.84 8.93
CA GLY A 171 12.51 -11.21 8.63
C GLY A 171 12.07 -10.86 7.22
N PHE A 172 10.86 -11.27 6.90
CA PHE A 172 10.18 -10.85 5.67
C PHE A 172 8.67 -10.81 5.87
N THR A 173 8.00 -9.99 5.05
CA THR A 173 6.56 -10.10 4.82
C THR A 173 6.35 -10.89 3.51
N PRO A 174 5.44 -11.88 3.48
CA PRO A 174 5.12 -12.61 2.26
C PRO A 174 4.12 -11.87 1.37
N ASP A 175 4.02 -10.56 1.52
CA ASP A 175 3.10 -9.65 0.87
C ASP A 175 3.84 -8.70 -0.07
N GLY A 176 3.97 -9.09 -1.32
CA GLY A 176 4.66 -8.35 -2.37
C GLY A 176 4.97 -9.19 -3.61
N GLU A 177 6.18 -9.01 -4.17
CA GLU A 177 6.57 -9.66 -5.42
C GLU A 177 7.91 -10.38 -5.29
N TYR A 178 8.05 -11.48 -6.05
CA TYR A 178 9.36 -12.07 -6.30
C TYR A 178 10.15 -11.30 -7.39
N PRO A 179 11.51 -11.37 -7.39
CA PRO A 179 12.34 -12.18 -6.50
C PRO A 179 12.38 -11.68 -5.06
N LEU A 180 12.24 -10.38 -4.82
CA LEU A 180 12.28 -9.73 -3.51
C LEU A 180 12.12 -8.22 -3.70
N ILE A 181 11.41 -7.56 -2.80
CA ILE A 181 11.37 -6.10 -2.69
C ILE A 181 12.31 -5.69 -1.55
N ASN A 182 13.45 -5.09 -1.91
CA ASN A 182 14.45 -4.62 -0.95
C ASN A 182 14.42 -3.12 -0.73
N GLY A 183 13.54 -2.42 -1.45
CA GLY A 183 13.39 -0.97 -1.35
C GLY A 183 11.94 -0.54 -1.55
N GLU A 184 11.50 0.37 -0.70
CA GLU A 184 10.19 1.01 -0.77
C GLU A 184 10.34 2.51 -0.57
N LYS A 185 9.81 3.31 -1.49
CA LYS A 185 9.92 4.78 -1.42
C LYS A 185 9.34 5.32 -0.12
N GLY A 186 9.93 6.38 0.41
CA GLY A 186 9.34 7.12 1.51
C GLY A 186 8.06 7.82 1.05
N ILE A 187 7.03 7.84 1.88
CA ILE A 187 5.69 8.35 1.52
C ILE A 187 5.35 9.54 2.40
N LEU A 188 5.02 10.65 1.76
CA LEU A 188 4.51 11.85 2.42
C LEU A 188 3.09 12.14 1.94
N ASN A 189 2.17 12.25 2.89
CA ASN A 189 0.83 12.78 2.67
C ASN A 189 0.76 14.14 3.36
N GLU A 190 0.63 15.21 2.59
CA GLU A 190 0.55 16.57 3.10
C GLU A 190 -0.71 17.26 2.60
N SER A 191 -1.35 18.01 3.48
CA SER A 191 -2.44 18.90 3.11
C SER A 191 -2.08 20.34 3.41
N TYR A 192 -2.55 21.23 2.55
CA TYR A 192 -2.33 22.67 2.64
C TYR A 192 -3.65 23.40 2.47
N ALA A 193 -3.81 24.50 3.19
CA ALA A 193 -5.00 25.35 3.14
C ALA A 193 -4.64 26.83 2.96
N VAL A 194 -5.50 27.56 2.25
CA VAL A 194 -5.38 29.02 2.08
C VAL A 194 -6.74 29.67 2.19
N GLN A 195 -6.79 30.86 2.84
CA GLN A 195 -7.99 31.71 2.88
C GLN A 195 -8.08 32.56 1.61
N LEU A 196 -9.30 32.75 1.12
CA LEU A 196 -9.60 33.54 -0.06
C LEU A 196 -10.44 34.78 0.31
N HIS A 197 -10.07 35.94 -0.25
CA HIS A 197 -10.86 37.18 -0.18
C HIS A 197 -11.18 37.58 -1.63
N GLN A 198 -12.35 37.19 -2.10
CA GLN A 198 -12.77 37.42 -3.47
C GLN A 198 -13.65 38.66 -3.58
N THR A 199 -13.28 39.60 -4.43
CA THR A 199 -14.03 40.85 -4.67
C THR A 199 -14.32 41.13 -6.13
N GLY A 200 -13.80 40.28 -7.04
CA GLY A 200 -13.94 40.45 -8.49
C GLY A 200 -15.32 40.03 -9.01
N ALA A 201 -15.57 40.33 -10.27
CA ALA A 201 -16.80 39.93 -10.99
C ALA A 201 -16.79 38.41 -11.33
N TRP A 202 -15.62 37.79 -11.38
CA TRP A 202 -15.44 36.37 -11.47
C TRP A 202 -15.04 35.83 -10.10
N GLN A 203 -15.77 34.86 -9.61
CA GLN A 203 -15.47 34.23 -8.31
C GLN A 203 -15.48 32.72 -8.42
N LEU A 204 -14.61 32.08 -7.69
CA LEU A 204 -14.60 30.64 -7.48
C LEU A 204 -15.52 30.32 -6.30
N ASP A 205 -16.73 29.83 -6.58
CA ASP A 205 -17.73 29.56 -5.54
C ASP A 205 -17.52 28.21 -4.86
N ARG A 206 -17.04 27.24 -5.64
CA ARG A 206 -16.76 25.89 -5.17
C ARG A 206 -15.77 25.19 -6.08
N VAL A 207 -14.93 24.35 -5.50
CA VAL A 207 -14.12 23.37 -6.23
C VAL A 207 -14.06 22.06 -5.46
N GLN A 208 -14.09 20.95 -6.18
CA GLN A 208 -13.99 19.63 -5.60
C GLN A 208 -13.38 18.65 -6.62
N GLY A 209 -12.51 17.73 -6.15
CA GLY A 209 -11.95 16.70 -7.00
C GLY A 209 -11.21 15.64 -6.20
N GLY A 210 -11.21 14.41 -6.76
CA GLY A 210 -10.59 13.23 -6.17
C GLY A 210 -11.41 12.53 -5.10
N VAL A 211 -11.01 11.30 -4.78
CA VAL A 211 -11.67 10.43 -3.79
C VAL A 211 -10.72 10.00 -2.67
N ALA A 212 -9.43 9.89 -2.96
CA ALA A 212 -8.40 9.52 -2.00
C ALA A 212 -7.03 10.13 -2.39
N GLY A 213 -6.18 10.41 -1.39
CA GLY A 213 -4.87 11.02 -1.62
C GLY A 213 -3.92 10.17 -2.48
N ASN A 214 -4.02 8.85 -2.40
CA ASN A 214 -3.19 7.88 -3.11
C ASN A 214 -3.81 7.36 -4.43
N VAL A 215 -4.83 8.05 -4.95
CA VAL A 215 -5.47 7.75 -6.25
C VAL A 215 -5.36 8.97 -7.15
N VAL A 216 -4.98 8.80 -8.42
CA VAL A 216 -5.01 9.87 -9.42
C VAL A 216 -6.48 10.19 -9.71
N PRO A 217 -6.93 11.45 -9.53
CA PRO A 217 -8.30 11.83 -9.75
C PRO A 217 -8.71 11.74 -11.22
N ASP A 218 -9.78 11.02 -11.52
CA ASP A 218 -10.40 10.92 -12.83
C ASP A 218 -11.55 11.92 -13.06
N TYR A 219 -11.95 12.63 -11.99
CA TYR A 219 -12.97 13.67 -12.04
C TYR A 219 -12.67 14.82 -11.08
N ALA A 220 -12.95 16.04 -11.56
CA ALA A 220 -12.92 17.24 -10.74
C ALA A 220 -13.93 18.26 -11.28
N CYS A 221 -14.51 19.11 -10.43
CA CYS A 221 -15.45 20.14 -10.84
C CYS A 221 -15.28 21.45 -10.05
N ALA A 222 -15.68 22.55 -10.68
CA ALA A 222 -15.76 23.86 -10.06
C ALA A 222 -17.07 24.57 -10.43
N ALA A 223 -17.60 25.37 -9.50
CA ALA A 223 -18.66 26.33 -9.77
C ALA A 223 -18.09 27.76 -9.71
N LEU A 224 -18.47 28.58 -10.66
CA LEU A 224 -17.99 29.93 -10.84
C LEU A 224 -19.16 30.92 -10.94
N THR A 225 -19.10 32.02 -10.20
CA THR A 225 -19.85 33.23 -10.51
C THR A 225 -19.16 33.98 -11.65
N ALA A 226 -19.92 34.45 -12.63
CA ALA A 226 -19.42 35.17 -13.79
C ALA A 226 -20.34 36.33 -14.21
N PRO A 227 -19.80 37.38 -14.86
CA PRO A 227 -20.62 38.50 -15.40
C PRO A 227 -21.63 37.98 -16.44
N ALA A 228 -22.78 38.66 -16.51
CA ALA A 228 -23.80 38.34 -17.53
C ALA A 228 -23.21 38.52 -18.94
N GLY A 229 -23.41 37.48 -19.77
CA GLY A 229 -22.88 37.44 -21.14
C GLY A 229 -21.41 37.05 -21.25
N ALA A 230 -20.75 36.66 -20.16
CA ALA A 230 -19.43 36.02 -20.23
C ALA A 230 -19.47 34.73 -21.08
N SER A 231 -18.36 34.39 -21.67
CA SER A 231 -18.16 33.09 -22.34
C SER A 231 -16.84 32.47 -21.87
N LEU A 232 -16.84 31.17 -21.72
CA LEU A 232 -15.65 30.40 -21.38
C LEU A 232 -15.08 29.74 -22.63
N PRO A 233 -13.74 29.60 -22.73
CA PRO A 233 -13.13 28.91 -23.87
C PRO A 233 -13.43 27.43 -23.83
N ASP A 234 -13.52 26.82 -25.02
CA ASP A 234 -13.55 25.36 -25.15
C ASP A 234 -12.17 24.80 -24.85
N ALA A 235 -12.13 23.63 -24.17
CA ALA A 235 -10.89 22.91 -23.93
C ALA A 235 -11.16 21.39 -23.93
N GLU A 236 -10.15 20.64 -24.32
CA GLU A 236 -10.22 19.18 -24.34
C GLU A 236 -10.37 18.62 -22.92
N HIS A 237 -11.24 17.63 -22.74
CA HIS A 237 -11.57 17.01 -21.43
C HIS A 237 -12.19 17.96 -20.39
N ILE A 238 -12.66 19.15 -20.83
CA ILE A 238 -13.38 20.11 -20.00
C ILE A 238 -14.80 20.26 -20.54
N THR A 239 -15.78 20.14 -19.66
CA THR A 239 -17.18 20.43 -19.95
C THR A 239 -17.61 21.67 -19.19
N VAL A 240 -18.18 22.64 -19.92
CA VAL A 240 -18.70 23.89 -19.35
C VAL A 240 -20.21 23.92 -19.49
N THR A 241 -20.90 24.05 -18.37
CA THR A 241 -22.37 24.14 -18.33
C THR A 241 -22.78 25.46 -17.69
N ALA A 242 -23.62 26.24 -18.37
CA ALA A 242 -24.17 27.48 -17.81
C ALA A 242 -25.13 27.15 -16.67
N ILE A 243 -24.99 27.86 -15.54
CA ILE A 243 -25.85 27.77 -14.36
C ILE A 243 -26.36 29.18 -14.01
N PRO A 244 -27.37 29.32 -13.15
CA PRO A 244 -27.82 30.65 -12.72
C PRO A 244 -26.68 31.46 -12.06
N GLY A 245 -26.31 32.57 -12.69
CA GLY A 245 -25.27 33.47 -12.20
C GLY A 245 -23.82 33.09 -12.57
N GLY A 246 -23.60 32.04 -13.36
CA GLY A 246 -22.25 31.63 -13.72
C GLY A 246 -22.14 30.32 -14.47
N TYR A 247 -21.14 29.51 -14.14
CA TYR A 247 -20.81 28.26 -14.85
C TYR A 247 -20.40 27.15 -13.90
N GLN A 248 -20.81 25.94 -14.25
CA GLN A 248 -20.22 24.69 -13.78
C GLN A 248 -19.12 24.27 -14.78
N VAL A 249 -17.94 23.99 -14.27
CA VAL A 249 -16.79 23.48 -15.08
C VAL A 249 -16.41 22.09 -14.55
N GLU A 250 -16.37 21.11 -15.44
CA GLU A 250 -16.05 19.72 -15.09
C GLU A 250 -14.85 19.26 -15.91
N ALA A 251 -13.90 18.60 -15.27
CA ALA A 251 -12.73 18.00 -15.89
C ALA A 251 -12.76 16.49 -15.71
N VAL A 252 -12.42 15.77 -16.76
CA VAL A 252 -12.27 14.31 -16.73
C VAL A 252 -10.81 13.92 -16.92
N GLY A 253 -10.41 12.84 -16.28
CA GLY A 253 -9.07 12.29 -16.29
C GLY A 253 -9.07 10.78 -16.46
N VAL A 254 -7.98 10.13 -16.02
CA VAL A 254 -7.82 8.68 -16.00
C VAL A 254 -7.24 8.31 -14.63
N SER A 255 -7.92 7.44 -13.91
CA SER A 255 -7.46 6.99 -12.60
C SER A 255 -6.24 6.08 -12.71
N ALA A 256 -5.35 6.20 -11.74
CA ALA A 256 -4.20 5.31 -11.53
C ALA A 256 -3.81 5.31 -10.05
N HIS A 257 -2.97 4.36 -9.64
CA HIS A 257 -2.46 4.36 -8.28
C HIS A 257 -1.45 5.50 -8.07
N GLY A 258 -1.49 6.17 -6.93
CA GLY A 258 -0.64 7.33 -6.62
C GLY A 258 0.87 7.06 -6.54
N SER A 259 1.32 5.80 -6.59
CA SER A 259 2.73 5.45 -6.76
C SER A 259 3.20 5.57 -8.21
N HIS A 260 2.27 5.53 -9.17
CA HIS A 260 2.51 5.62 -10.60
C HIS A 260 1.57 6.64 -11.25
N PRO A 261 1.61 7.92 -10.81
CA PRO A 261 0.67 8.93 -11.31
C PRO A 261 0.84 9.22 -12.81
N GLU A 262 1.98 8.87 -13.40
CA GLU A 262 2.25 8.97 -14.84
C GLU A 262 1.43 7.99 -15.68
N GLN A 263 0.83 6.97 -15.09
CA GLN A 263 -0.06 6.04 -15.76
C GLN A 263 -1.51 6.54 -15.84
N GLY A 264 -1.81 7.62 -15.13
CA GLY A 264 -3.10 8.27 -15.10
C GLY A 264 -3.07 9.66 -15.74
N GLU A 265 -4.21 10.34 -15.66
CA GLU A 265 -4.38 11.73 -16.12
C GLU A 265 -5.16 12.50 -15.04
N ASN A 266 -4.49 13.38 -14.34
CA ASN A 266 -5.04 14.07 -13.18
C ASN A 266 -6.09 15.13 -13.56
N ALA A 267 -7.36 14.86 -13.28
CA ALA A 267 -8.48 15.77 -13.57
C ALA A 267 -8.40 17.08 -12.77
N ILE A 268 -7.88 17.05 -11.53
CA ILE A 268 -7.70 18.28 -10.71
C ILE A 268 -6.69 19.20 -11.40
N GLY A 269 -5.56 18.66 -11.85
CA GLY A 269 -4.54 19.40 -12.57
C GLY A 269 -5.08 20.04 -13.86
N ARG A 270 -5.88 19.29 -14.63
CA ARG A 270 -6.58 19.79 -15.82
C ARG A 270 -7.52 20.94 -15.50
N LEU A 271 -8.38 20.73 -14.48
CA LEU A 271 -9.34 21.75 -14.03
C LEU A 271 -8.64 23.04 -13.64
N VAL A 272 -7.62 22.95 -12.81
CA VAL A 272 -6.92 24.14 -12.29
C VAL A 272 -6.13 24.87 -13.40
N CYS A 273 -5.50 24.14 -14.31
CA CYS A 273 -4.87 24.75 -15.48
C CYS A 273 -5.88 25.47 -16.41
N TYR A 274 -7.12 24.96 -16.48
CA TYR A 274 -8.20 25.64 -17.19
C TYR A 274 -8.67 26.90 -16.43
N LEU A 275 -8.91 26.80 -15.13
CA LEU A 275 -9.33 27.92 -14.28
C LEU A 275 -8.31 29.06 -14.27
N ASP A 276 -7.01 28.75 -14.38
CA ASP A 276 -5.96 29.76 -14.47
C ASP A 276 -6.03 30.65 -15.71
N GLN A 277 -6.68 30.17 -16.79
CA GLN A 277 -6.89 30.96 -18.00
C GLN A 277 -8.07 31.95 -17.87
N LEU A 278 -8.90 31.77 -16.84
CA LEU A 278 -10.07 32.62 -16.63
C LEU A 278 -9.69 33.92 -15.89
N PRO A 279 -10.48 34.97 -16.07
CA PRO A 279 -10.21 36.29 -15.48
C PRO A 279 -10.63 36.34 -13.99
N LEU A 280 -10.21 35.34 -13.22
CA LEU A 280 -10.26 35.37 -11.75
C LEU A 280 -9.36 36.50 -11.25
N GLU A 281 -9.69 37.08 -10.11
CA GLU A 281 -8.95 38.21 -9.51
C GLU A 281 -8.57 37.91 -8.06
N GLY A 282 -7.65 38.72 -7.51
CA GLY A 282 -7.27 38.68 -6.09
C GLY A 282 -6.69 37.32 -5.65
N ASP A 283 -7.06 36.92 -4.44
CA ASP A 283 -6.50 35.70 -3.80
C ASP A 283 -6.86 34.42 -4.55
N ALA A 284 -8.07 34.33 -5.11
CA ALA A 284 -8.48 33.17 -5.93
C ALA A 284 -7.59 33.01 -7.16
N LYS A 285 -7.27 34.11 -7.87
CA LYS A 285 -6.34 34.07 -9.00
C LYS A 285 -4.95 33.62 -8.57
N GLN A 286 -4.44 34.16 -7.48
CA GLN A 286 -3.11 33.81 -6.98
C GLN A 286 -3.02 32.34 -6.58
N ALA A 287 -4.02 31.84 -5.86
CA ALA A 287 -4.07 30.45 -5.43
C ALA A 287 -4.19 29.49 -6.62
N VAL A 288 -5.11 29.74 -7.56
CA VAL A 288 -5.29 28.93 -8.77
C VAL A 288 -4.02 28.96 -9.63
N HIS A 289 -3.41 30.14 -9.83
CA HIS A 289 -2.19 30.30 -10.61
C HIS A 289 -1.01 29.51 -9.99
N PHE A 290 -0.82 29.61 -8.67
CA PHE A 290 0.20 28.85 -7.95
C PHE A 290 0.03 27.34 -8.18
N LEU A 291 -1.20 26.83 -8.01
CA LEU A 291 -1.48 25.40 -8.21
C LEU A 291 -1.27 24.96 -9.66
N ALA A 292 -1.68 25.77 -10.64
CA ALA A 292 -1.48 25.51 -12.07
C ALA A 292 0.01 25.50 -12.44
N GLU A 293 0.78 26.47 -11.93
CA GLU A 293 2.21 26.59 -12.21
C GLU A 293 3.03 25.50 -11.53
N LYS A 294 2.77 25.25 -10.22
CA LYS A 294 3.62 24.37 -9.40
C LYS A 294 3.21 22.91 -9.41
N LEU A 295 1.94 22.61 -9.57
CA LEU A 295 1.42 21.25 -9.66
C LEU A 295 0.97 20.94 -11.09
N GLY A 296 -0.08 21.60 -11.55
CA GLY A 296 -0.66 21.32 -12.87
C GLY A 296 -0.93 19.83 -13.05
N THR A 297 -0.41 19.27 -14.11
CA THR A 297 -0.46 17.82 -14.41
C THR A 297 0.89 17.12 -14.22
N ASP A 298 1.81 17.70 -13.45
CA ASP A 298 3.15 17.14 -13.21
C ASP A 298 3.09 15.93 -12.26
N PRO A 299 3.39 14.70 -12.72
CA PRO A 299 3.31 13.51 -11.90
C PRO A 299 4.57 13.30 -11.02
N TYR A 300 5.60 14.12 -11.17
CA TYR A 300 6.90 13.94 -10.52
C TYR A 300 7.25 15.03 -9.50
N GLY A 301 6.46 16.11 -9.44
CA GLY A 301 6.73 17.26 -8.55
C GLY A 301 7.95 18.10 -8.95
N GLU A 302 8.40 17.98 -10.20
CA GLU A 302 9.56 18.73 -10.72
C GLU A 302 9.34 20.24 -10.67
N ARG A 303 8.11 20.68 -10.92
CA ARG A 303 7.73 22.11 -10.86
C ARG A 303 7.75 22.67 -9.45
N LEU A 304 7.40 21.85 -8.44
CA LEU A 304 7.48 22.22 -7.03
C LEU A 304 8.94 22.32 -6.57
N LEU A 305 9.75 21.30 -6.90
CA LEU A 305 11.14 21.23 -6.46
C LEU A 305 12.08 22.12 -7.31
N GLY A 306 11.71 22.45 -8.54
CA GLY A 306 12.58 23.12 -9.51
C GLY A 306 13.60 22.19 -10.17
N HIS A 307 13.55 20.90 -9.90
CA HIS A 307 14.39 19.87 -10.48
C HIS A 307 13.74 18.49 -10.35
N ARG A 308 14.21 17.52 -11.14
CA ARG A 308 13.82 16.13 -11.01
C ARG A 308 14.58 15.46 -9.87
N LEU A 309 13.86 14.84 -8.94
CA LEU A 309 14.42 14.06 -7.86
C LEU A 309 14.27 12.57 -8.21
N GLU A 310 15.39 11.89 -8.49
CA GLU A 310 15.37 10.48 -8.92
C GLU A 310 16.63 9.74 -8.49
N ASP A 311 16.52 8.41 -8.39
CA ASP A 311 17.64 7.51 -8.25
C ASP A 311 17.59 6.36 -9.27
N ALA A 312 18.72 5.65 -9.44
CA ALA A 312 18.82 4.56 -10.38
C ALA A 312 18.10 3.27 -9.92
N LEU A 313 17.73 3.16 -8.65
CA LEU A 313 17.14 1.96 -8.04
C LEU A 313 15.62 2.00 -8.06
N SER A 314 15.04 3.14 -7.68
CA SER A 314 13.60 3.30 -7.54
C SER A 314 12.98 4.30 -8.52
N GLY A 315 13.80 4.93 -9.36
CA GLY A 315 13.36 5.92 -10.35
C GLY A 315 12.97 7.27 -9.73
N PRO A 316 12.13 8.05 -10.41
CA PRO A 316 11.79 9.40 -10.00
C PRO A 316 10.86 9.44 -8.78
N MET A 317 10.90 10.56 -8.02
CA MET A 317 9.83 10.89 -7.08
C MET A 317 8.49 10.87 -7.82
N SER A 318 7.46 10.30 -7.22
CA SER A 318 6.09 10.46 -7.69
C SER A 318 5.39 11.54 -6.86
N CYS A 319 4.52 12.34 -7.50
CA CYS A 319 3.76 13.38 -6.84
C CYS A 319 2.32 13.35 -7.36
N ASN A 320 1.43 12.75 -6.57
CA ASN A 320 0.02 12.73 -6.87
C ASN A 320 -0.70 13.86 -6.13
N TRP A 321 -1.36 14.73 -6.87
CA TRP A 321 -2.33 15.66 -6.31
C TRP A 321 -3.68 14.95 -6.22
N GLY A 322 -3.96 14.33 -5.06
CA GLY A 322 -5.06 13.40 -4.90
C GLY A 322 -6.40 14.04 -4.59
N LEU A 323 -6.42 15.17 -3.87
CA LEU A 323 -7.66 15.83 -3.47
C LEU A 323 -7.56 17.34 -3.58
N ILE A 324 -8.66 17.97 -3.96
CA ILE A 324 -8.93 19.39 -3.82
C ILE A 324 -10.34 19.62 -3.30
N GLU A 325 -10.48 20.51 -2.35
CA GLU A 325 -11.77 21.01 -1.85
C GLU A 325 -11.69 22.51 -1.64
N GLY A 326 -12.80 23.22 -1.86
CA GLY A 326 -12.85 24.62 -1.57
C GLY A 326 -14.20 25.25 -1.84
N ASP A 327 -14.35 26.44 -1.27
CA ASP A 327 -15.50 27.33 -1.42
C ASP A 327 -15.05 28.75 -1.72
N ALA A 328 -15.97 29.73 -1.63
CA ALA A 328 -15.67 31.14 -1.89
C ALA A 328 -14.67 31.76 -0.89
N GLN A 329 -14.36 31.10 0.23
CA GLN A 329 -13.56 31.66 1.32
C GLN A 329 -12.25 30.92 1.56
N HIS A 330 -12.14 29.65 1.16
CA HIS A 330 -10.91 28.88 1.35
C HIS A 330 -10.72 27.79 0.30
N LEU A 331 -9.46 27.40 0.10
CA LEU A 331 -9.07 26.22 -0.66
C LEU A 331 -8.24 25.30 0.23
N TRP A 332 -8.41 24.00 0.00
CA TRP A 332 -7.66 22.92 0.63
C TRP A 332 -7.22 21.91 -0.43
N VAL A 333 -5.99 21.43 -0.31
CA VAL A 333 -5.41 20.44 -1.23
C VAL A 333 -4.68 19.36 -0.45
N LYS A 334 -4.64 18.15 -1.01
CA LYS A 334 -3.87 17.04 -0.45
C LYS A 334 -2.97 16.43 -1.51
N LEU A 335 -1.69 16.33 -1.18
CA LEU A 335 -0.65 15.70 -1.97
C LEU A 335 -0.24 14.36 -1.36
N ASN A 336 0.00 13.36 -2.20
CA ASN A 336 0.71 12.13 -1.86
C ASN A 336 1.95 12.08 -2.74
N TYR A 337 3.13 12.28 -2.16
CA TYR A 337 4.37 12.19 -2.91
C TYR A 337 5.34 11.21 -2.28
N ARG A 338 6.12 10.54 -3.12
CA ARG A 338 6.94 9.40 -2.74
C ARG A 338 8.36 9.60 -3.23
N TYR A 339 9.27 9.85 -2.29
CA TYR A 339 10.67 10.12 -2.60
C TYR A 339 11.48 8.83 -2.76
N PRO A 340 12.54 8.84 -3.62
CA PRO A 340 13.36 7.68 -3.94
C PRO A 340 14.05 7.06 -2.73
N VAL A 341 14.35 5.75 -2.82
CA VAL A 341 14.88 4.94 -1.69
C VAL A 341 16.28 5.36 -1.21
N THR A 342 17.08 6.02 -2.07
CA THR A 342 18.40 6.52 -1.69
C THR A 342 18.38 7.97 -1.19
N MET A 343 17.22 8.63 -1.24
CA MET A 343 17.02 10.00 -0.80
C MET A 343 16.43 10.03 0.62
N GLU A 344 16.47 11.21 1.24
CA GLU A 344 15.88 11.44 2.55
C GLU A 344 14.67 12.38 2.43
N ARG A 345 13.79 12.36 3.42
CA ARG A 345 12.68 13.33 3.51
C ARG A 345 13.17 14.78 3.34
N ALA A 346 14.35 15.09 3.87
CA ALA A 346 14.95 16.42 3.81
C ALA A 346 15.28 16.89 2.39
N ASP A 347 15.38 15.98 1.41
CA ASP A 347 15.69 16.31 0.02
C ASP A 347 14.47 16.84 -0.77
N CYS A 348 13.25 16.66 -0.24
CA CYS A 348 12.03 17.08 -0.93
C CYS A 348 11.08 17.90 -0.04
N GLN A 349 10.75 17.43 1.15
CA GLN A 349 9.68 18.01 1.97
C GLN A 349 9.86 19.50 2.31
N PRO A 350 11.07 20.00 2.70
CA PRO A 350 11.24 21.42 3.00
C PRO A 350 11.00 22.31 1.78
N ALA A 351 11.36 21.85 0.58
CA ALA A 351 11.14 22.60 -0.66
C ALA A 351 9.66 22.69 -1.00
N VAL A 352 8.92 21.57 -0.88
CA VAL A 352 7.45 21.55 -1.07
C VAL A 352 6.78 22.51 -0.09
N GLN A 353 7.05 22.38 1.20
CA GLN A 353 6.46 23.24 2.22
C GLN A 353 6.80 24.73 1.99
N THR A 354 8.05 25.04 1.69
CA THR A 354 8.49 26.44 1.42
C THR A 354 7.75 27.03 0.21
N ALA A 355 7.53 26.24 -0.85
CA ALA A 355 6.80 26.70 -2.03
C ALA A 355 5.35 27.08 -1.70
N PHE A 356 4.65 26.25 -0.90
CA PHE A 356 3.29 26.54 -0.46
C PHE A 356 3.22 27.73 0.49
N GLU A 357 4.10 27.80 1.49
CA GLU A 357 4.15 28.91 2.45
C GLU A 357 4.46 30.25 1.77
N ALA A 358 5.37 30.27 0.80
CA ALA A 358 5.69 31.47 0.02
C ALA A 358 4.49 31.98 -0.82
N ALA A 359 3.56 31.09 -1.18
CA ALA A 359 2.32 31.44 -1.86
C ALA A 359 1.15 31.70 -0.90
N GLY A 360 1.41 31.78 0.41
CA GLY A 360 0.40 32.10 1.43
C GLY A 360 -0.43 30.92 1.92
N TRP A 361 -0.08 29.69 1.55
CA TRP A 361 -0.73 28.46 2.04
C TRP A 361 -0.13 28.04 3.38
N ALA A 362 -0.93 27.47 4.26
CA ALA A 362 -0.49 26.89 5.52
C ALA A 362 -0.55 25.37 5.45
N LEU A 363 0.44 24.69 6.03
CA LEU A 363 0.40 23.24 6.25
C LEU A 363 -0.75 22.92 7.22
N ASP A 364 -1.69 22.08 6.79
CA ASP A 364 -2.90 21.70 7.54
C ASP A 364 -2.80 20.29 8.11
N GLY A 365 -2.02 19.41 7.50
CA GLY A 365 -1.78 18.06 7.98
C GLY A 365 -0.60 17.40 7.29
N GLN A 366 0.05 16.49 8.03
CA GLN A 366 1.19 15.73 7.51
C GLN A 366 1.22 14.32 8.10
N VAL A 367 1.39 13.33 7.25
CA VAL A 367 1.69 11.94 7.62
C VAL A 367 2.90 11.48 6.82
N HIS A 368 3.87 10.89 7.49
CA HIS A 368 5.09 10.39 6.87
C HIS A 368 5.28 8.90 7.20
N LYS A 369 5.49 8.09 6.16
CA LYS A 369 6.01 6.72 6.28
C LYS A 369 7.45 6.74 5.74
N GLU A 370 8.40 6.32 6.57
CA GLU A 370 9.81 6.28 6.20
C GLU A 370 10.04 5.35 4.99
N LYS A 371 11.11 5.62 4.25
CA LYS A 371 11.57 4.70 3.21
C LYS A 371 12.12 3.41 3.82
N LEU A 372 12.14 2.35 3.02
CA LEU A 372 12.88 1.13 3.32
C LEU A 372 13.92 0.92 2.23
N TYR A 373 15.15 0.58 2.60
CA TYR A 373 16.14 0.12 1.63
C TYR A 373 17.22 -0.73 2.30
N TYR A 374 17.36 -1.95 1.79
CA TYR A 374 18.44 -2.87 2.13
C TYR A 374 19.25 -3.19 0.86
N PRO A 375 20.54 -2.85 0.78
CA PRO A 375 21.40 -3.22 -0.36
C PRO A 375 21.36 -4.73 -0.65
N ALA A 376 21.48 -5.10 -1.94
CA ALA A 376 21.39 -6.50 -2.38
C ALA A 376 22.44 -7.41 -1.74
N GLU A 377 23.58 -6.83 -1.31
CA GLU A 377 24.70 -7.52 -0.67
C GLU A 377 24.48 -7.79 0.82
N THR A 378 23.45 -7.24 1.43
CA THR A 378 23.13 -7.52 2.84
C THR A 378 22.84 -9.00 3.04
N PRO A 379 23.20 -9.58 4.21
CA PRO A 379 22.96 -11.00 4.48
C PRO A 379 21.50 -11.41 4.30
N LEU A 380 20.55 -10.57 4.71
CA LEU A 380 19.11 -10.80 4.57
C LEU A 380 18.70 -10.93 3.08
N VAL A 381 19.01 -9.91 2.29
CA VAL A 381 18.60 -9.84 0.87
C VAL A 381 19.31 -10.93 0.06
N SER A 382 20.61 -11.10 0.24
CA SER A 382 21.40 -12.12 -0.44
C SER A 382 20.88 -13.54 -0.16
N ALA A 383 20.54 -13.85 1.10
CA ALA A 383 20.03 -15.16 1.49
C ALA A 383 18.67 -15.46 0.85
N LEU A 384 17.76 -14.50 0.82
CA LEU A 384 16.42 -14.67 0.21
C LEU A 384 16.51 -14.79 -1.32
N LEU A 385 17.35 -13.99 -1.98
CA LEU A 385 17.61 -14.10 -3.42
C LEU A 385 18.20 -15.46 -3.79
N GLU A 386 19.10 -16.01 -2.98
CA GLU A 386 19.65 -17.35 -3.19
C GLU A 386 18.54 -18.41 -3.13
N VAL A 387 17.63 -18.33 -2.14
CA VAL A 387 16.49 -19.25 -2.02
C VAL A 387 15.56 -19.15 -3.23
N TYR A 388 15.23 -17.96 -3.67
CA TYR A 388 14.38 -17.76 -4.85
C TYR A 388 15.03 -18.31 -6.12
N ARG A 389 16.31 -18.02 -6.34
CA ARG A 389 17.09 -18.53 -7.47
C ARG A 389 17.15 -20.06 -7.49
N ASP A 390 17.38 -20.68 -6.34
CA ASP A 390 17.39 -22.13 -6.20
C ASP A 390 16.03 -22.75 -6.50
N ALA A 391 14.95 -22.05 -6.19
CA ALA A 391 13.59 -22.51 -6.40
C ALA A 391 13.12 -22.41 -7.86
N THR A 392 13.52 -21.35 -8.55
CA THR A 392 12.95 -20.95 -9.84
C THR A 392 13.94 -21.00 -10.99
N GLY A 393 15.25 -20.95 -10.71
CA GLY A 393 16.30 -20.75 -11.72
C GLY A 393 16.40 -19.28 -12.20
N ASP A 394 15.55 -18.39 -11.71
CA ASP A 394 15.54 -16.97 -12.09
C ASP A 394 16.62 -16.19 -11.30
N ASN A 395 17.41 -15.38 -12.01
CA ASN A 395 18.46 -14.54 -11.44
C ASN A 395 18.13 -13.05 -11.49
N ALA A 396 16.84 -12.71 -11.55
CA ALA A 396 16.43 -11.31 -11.55
C ALA A 396 16.95 -10.57 -10.29
N PRO A 397 17.33 -9.29 -10.39
CA PRO A 397 17.73 -8.49 -9.25
C PRO A 397 16.52 -8.19 -8.34
N PRO A 398 16.76 -7.81 -7.08
CA PRO A 398 15.69 -7.33 -6.21
C PRO A 398 15.06 -6.06 -6.78
N LYS A 399 13.85 -5.74 -6.32
CA LYS A 399 13.03 -4.62 -6.80
C LYS A 399 12.95 -3.51 -5.77
N CYS A 400 12.83 -2.28 -6.26
CA CYS A 400 12.35 -1.15 -5.46
C CYS A 400 10.98 -0.71 -5.98
N ILE A 401 10.03 -0.48 -5.07
CA ILE A 401 8.65 -0.12 -5.40
C ILE A 401 8.27 1.27 -4.86
N GLY A 402 7.24 1.84 -5.43
CA GLY A 402 6.63 3.07 -4.94
C GLY A 402 5.62 2.85 -3.80
N GLY A 403 5.18 1.60 -3.61
CA GLY A 403 4.26 1.20 -2.55
C GLY A 403 4.91 1.10 -1.17
N GLY A 404 4.18 0.53 -0.24
CA GLY A 404 4.68 0.19 1.08
C GLY A 404 3.95 -1.05 1.57
N THR A 405 4.65 -1.90 2.29
CA THR A 405 4.15 -3.11 2.92
C THR A 405 4.52 -3.09 4.42
N TYR A 406 4.13 -4.11 5.15
CA TYR A 406 4.60 -4.27 6.54
C TYR A 406 6.13 -4.31 6.70
N ALA A 407 6.89 -4.50 5.62
CA ALA A 407 8.35 -4.44 5.69
C ALA A 407 8.86 -3.12 6.28
N LYS A 408 8.14 -2.00 6.07
CA LYS A 408 8.48 -0.70 6.67
C LYS A 408 8.23 -0.63 8.18
N MET A 409 7.40 -1.49 8.70
CA MET A 409 6.91 -1.37 10.07
C MET A 409 7.86 -1.98 11.10
N LEU A 410 8.67 -2.96 10.70
CA LEU A 410 9.69 -3.58 11.57
C LEU A 410 11.07 -3.48 10.92
N PRO A 411 12.13 -3.16 11.68
CA PRO A 411 13.50 -3.20 11.17
C PRO A 411 13.89 -4.65 10.80
N ASN A 412 14.84 -4.78 9.88
CA ASN A 412 15.39 -6.04 9.39
C ASN A 412 14.35 -6.93 8.66
N VAL A 413 13.33 -6.33 8.08
CA VAL A 413 12.26 -7.00 7.33
C VAL A 413 12.25 -6.45 5.90
N VAL A 414 12.03 -7.34 4.91
CA VAL A 414 11.84 -7.01 3.49
C VAL A 414 10.58 -7.73 2.97
N ALA A 415 10.04 -7.36 1.79
CA ALA A 415 8.92 -8.11 1.23
C ALA A 415 9.44 -9.22 0.27
N PHE A 416 8.85 -10.43 0.37
CA PHE A 416 9.33 -11.64 -0.32
C PHE A 416 8.17 -12.54 -0.76
N GLY A 417 7.72 -12.40 -1.99
CA GLY A 417 6.53 -13.07 -2.55
C GLY A 417 5.24 -12.33 -2.21
N PRO A 418 4.04 -12.84 -2.60
CA PRO A 418 3.85 -14.14 -3.24
C PRO A 418 3.86 -14.13 -4.76
N LEU A 419 3.81 -12.95 -5.42
CA LEU A 419 3.64 -12.83 -6.88
C LEU A 419 4.92 -13.16 -7.65
N PHE A 420 4.80 -14.06 -8.62
CA PHE A 420 5.87 -14.35 -9.57
C PHE A 420 5.77 -13.46 -10.82
N ALA A 421 6.89 -13.29 -11.50
CA ALA A 421 6.90 -12.58 -12.77
C ALA A 421 5.92 -13.19 -13.77
N GLY A 422 4.99 -12.39 -14.29
CA GLY A 422 3.96 -12.81 -15.24
C GLY A 422 2.68 -13.40 -14.62
N ASP A 423 2.61 -13.53 -13.30
CA ASP A 423 1.33 -13.83 -12.65
C ASP A 423 0.36 -12.64 -12.81
N PRO A 424 -0.95 -12.87 -12.90
CA PRO A 424 -1.91 -11.79 -12.95
C PRO A 424 -1.93 -11.04 -11.61
N VAL A 425 -1.94 -9.71 -11.68
CA VAL A 425 -2.13 -8.83 -10.50
C VAL A 425 -3.63 -8.74 -10.24
N THR A 426 -4.10 -9.40 -9.20
CA THR A 426 -5.53 -9.48 -8.86
C THR A 426 -5.85 -8.88 -7.48
N GLU A 427 -4.84 -8.43 -6.75
CA GLU A 427 -4.98 -7.76 -5.47
C GLU A 427 -5.87 -6.52 -5.61
N HIS A 428 -6.75 -6.33 -4.67
CA HIS A 428 -7.71 -5.22 -4.62
C HIS A 428 -8.70 -5.16 -5.79
N GLN A 429 -8.71 -6.17 -6.68
CA GLN A 429 -9.61 -6.26 -7.83
C GLN A 429 -10.77 -7.23 -7.56
N PRO A 430 -11.90 -7.10 -8.27
CA PRO A 430 -12.90 -8.19 -8.34
C PRO A 430 -12.27 -9.47 -8.87
N ASP A 431 -12.79 -10.61 -8.41
CA ASP A 431 -12.29 -11.95 -8.74
C ASP A 431 -10.82 -12.17 -8.35
N GLU A 432 -10.36 -11.51 -7.29
CA GLU A 432 -9.08 -11.79 -6.65
C GLU A 432 -8.93 -13.30 -6.46
N CYS A 433 -7.77 -13.83 -6.82
CA CYS A 433 -7.54 -15.27 -6.76
C CYS A 433 -6.08 -15.65 -6.56
N ILE A 434 -5.85 -16.85 -6.02
CA ILE A 434 -4.54 -17.47 -5.96
C ILE A 434 -4.56 -18.81 -6.72
N ASP A 435 -3.56 -19.04 -7.55
CA ASP A 435 -3.33 -20.36 -8.16
C ASP A 435 -2.85 -21.35 -7.09
N LEU A 436 -3.48 -22.53 -7.03
CA LEU A 436 -3.21 -23.52 -5.98
C LEU A 436 -1.84 -24.21 -6.11
N GLU A 437 -1.24 -24.24 -7.30
CA GLU A 437 0.14 -24.69 -7.48
C GLU A 437 1.11 -23.59 -6.99
N ARG A 438 0.80 -22.31 -7.27
CA ARG A 438 1.56 -21.18 -6.75
C ARG A 438 1.50 -21.09 -5.22
N LEU A 439 0.35 -21.38 -4.61
CA LEU A 439 0.22 -21.45 -3.14
C LEU A 439 1.21 -22.46 -2.55
N VAL A 440 1.31 -23.65 -3.14
CA VAL A 440 2.25 -24.70 -2.69
C VAL A 440 3.70 -24.27 -2.96
N GLN A 441 3.98 -23.69 -4.13
CA GLN A 441 5.32 -23.20 -4.48
C GLN A 441 5.76 -22.08 -3.52
N ASN A 442 4.87 -21.16 -3.19
CA ASN A 442 5.13 -20.13 -2.17
C ASN A 442 5.47 -20.75 -0.81
N ALA A 443 4.68 -21.72 -0.34
CA ALA A 443 4.95 -22.40 0.91
C ALA A 443 6.32 -23.11 0.93
N GLN A 444 6.74 -23.69 -0.21
CA GLN A 444 8.05 -24.32 -0.34
C GLN A 444 9.19 -23.29 -0.31
N ILE A 445 9.05 -22.15 -1.00
CA ILE A 445 10.03 -21.06 -1.00
C ILE A 445 10.14 -20.47 0.41
N ILE A 446 9.01 -20.15 1.03
CA ILE A 446 8.93 -19.63 2.39
C ILE A 446 9.58 -20.58 3.40
N ALA A 447 9.31 -21.90 3.31
CA ALA A 447 9.91 -22.88 4.22
C ALA A 447 11.45 -22.89 4.12
N ASN A 448 11.98 -22.86 2.90
CA ASN A 448 13.44 -22.79 2.70
C ASN A 448 14.03 -21.44 3.13
N ALA A 449 13.31 -20.34 2.92
CA ALA A 449 13.70 -19.00 3.40
C ALA A 449 13.78 -18.95 4.93
N ILE A 450 12.77 -19.50 5.61
CA ILE A 450 12.75 -19.60 7.08
C ILE A 450 13.96 -20.37 7.58
N VAL A 451 14.20 -21.57 7.05
CA VAL A 451 15.36 -22.38 7.47
C VAL A 451 16.68 -21.67 7.19
N LYS A 452 16.80 -21.01 6.03
CA LYS A 452 17.98 -20.24 5.65
C LYS A 452 18.22 -19.09 6.62
N LEU A 453 17.23 -18.26 6.90
CA LEU A 453 17.36 -17.11 7.78
C LEU A 453 17.58 -17.51 9.25
N ALA A 454 16.86 -18.53 9.73
CA ALA A 454 17.02 -18.99 11.11
C ALA A 454 18.41 -19.56 11.41
N ASN A 455 19.13 -20.01 10.37
CA ASN A 455 20.47 -20.59 10.49
C ASN A 455 21.57 -19.68 9.90
N LEU A 456 21.22 -18.48 9.41
CA LEU A 456 22.18 -17.55 8.81
C LEU A 456 23.13 -17.03 9.89
N PRO A 457 24.47 -17.14 9.73
CA PRO A 457 25.41 -16.49 10.63
C PRO A 457 25.24 -14.96 10.55
N LEU A 458 25.09 -14.30 11.69
CA LEU A 458 25.14 -12.86 11.83
C LEU A 458 26.45 -12.52 12.57
N GLU A 459 27.24 -11.62 11.99
CA GLU A 459 28.51 -11.16 12.59
C GLU A 459 28.25 -10.19 13.74
#